data_4919029354066fa84f1eb7165b41eefb
#
_entry.id   4919029354066fa84f1eb7165b41eefb
#
_cell.length_a   1.000
_cell.length_b   1.000
_cell.length_c   1.000
_cell.angle_alpha   90.00
_cell.angle_beta   90.00
_cell.angle_gamma   90.00
#
_symmetry.space_group_name_H-M   'P 1'
#
loop_
_entity.id
_entity.type
_entity.pdbx_description
1 polymer ?
#
loop_
_entity_poly.entity_id
_entity_poly.type
_entity_poly.pdbx_seq_one_letter_code
_entity_poly.pdbx_strand_id
1 'polypeptide(L)'
;MKKYLAEMVGTAVLVLMGCGTAVSLACGCDTASVVGTALAFGLAVVAMAYTIGGVSGCHINPAITLGCLLSKRISGKDAAMYMVFQVIGAFIGSALLYALVATNPDLAQGTTTGANACSGTVLGGLVAEIILTMVFVLVVLGTTDEKKGAGQFAGLAIGLSLVLIHLVGIHYTGTSVNPARSIAPAIFEGGQALEQLWVFIVGPFVGAALAAGIWCLVGCDCKKCAE
;
A
#
# COMPACT_ATOMS: atom_id res chain seq x y z
N MET A 1 10.92 -19.41 -2.39
CA MET A 1 9.95 -19.53 -1.27
C MET A 1 10.16 -18.46 -0.22
N LYS A 2 11.37 -18.27 0.36
CA LYS A 2 11.60 -17.28 1.44
C LYS A 2 11.12 -15.87 1.12
N LYS A 3 11.38 -15.36 -0.10
CA LYS A 3 10.94 -14.01 -0.52
C LYS A 3 9.41 -13.85 -0.57
N TYR A 4 8.67 -14.91 -0.94
CA TYR A 4 7.21 -14.88 -0.94
C TYR A 4 6.63 -14.86 0.47
N LEU A 5 7.21 -15.66 1.38
CA LEU A 5 6.85 -15.63 2.80
C LEU A 5 7.18 -14.27 3.45
N ALA A 6 8.28 -13.63 3.07
CA ALA A 6 8.61 -12.29 3.53
C ALA A 6 7.55 -11.26 3.10
N GLU A 7 7.09 -11.30 1.82
CA GLU A 7 6.00 -10.45 1.34
C GLU A 7 4.69 -10.69 2.11
N MET A 8 4.36 -11.95 2.39
CA MET A 8 3.18 -12.30 3.19
C MET A 8 3.26 -11.72 4.60
N VAL A 9 4.38 -11.92 5.30
CA VAL A 9 4.58 -11.41 6.67
C VAL A 9 4.57 -9.88 6.67
N GLY A 10 5.29 -9.25 5.75
CA GLY A 10 5.34 -7.78 5.67
C GLY A 10 3.98 -7.16 5.39
N THR A 11 3.18 -7.77 4.51
CA THR A 11 1.82 -7.28 4.22
C THR A 11 0.89 -7.52 5.40
N ALA A 12 1.02 -8.64 6.12
CA ALA A 12 0.25 -8.89 7.35
C ALA A 12 0.54 -7.81 8.41
N VAL A 13 1.80 -7.46 8.60
CA VAL A 13 2.20 -6.39 9.55
C VAL A 13 1.67 -5.04 9.09
N LEU A 14 1.79 -4.70 7.80
CA LEU A 14 1.28 -3.43 7.25
C LEU A 14 -0.22 -3.27 7.52
N VAL A 15 -1.02 -4.30 7.21
CA VAL A 15 -2.47 -4.27 7.39
C VAL A 15 -2.82 -4.24 8.88
N LEU A 16 -2.23 -5.10 9.70
CA LEU A 16 -2.49 -5.13 11.14
C LEU A 16 -2.19 -3.79 11.81
N MET A 17 -1.02 -3.20 11.56
CA MET A 17 -0.59 -1.97 12.23
C MET A 17 -1.27 -0.73 11.65
N GLY A 18 -1.35 -0.62 10.31
CA GLY A 18 -1.95 0.54 9.66
C GLY A 18 -3.46 0.59 9.84
N CYS A 19 -4.17 -0.48 9.49
CA CYS A 19 -5.62 -0.55 9.66
C CYS A 19 -6.01 -0.59 11.15
N GLY A 20 -5.22 -1.28 12.00
CA GLY A 20 -5.44 -1.30 13.44
C GLY A 20 -5.35 0.08 14.08
N THR A 21 -4.40 0.91 13.64
CA THR A 21 -4.31 2.30 14.10
C THR A 21 -5.50 3.12 13.58
N ALA A 22 -5.92 2.92 12.32
CA ALA A 22 -7.11 3.58 11.78
C ALA A 22 -8.37 3.28 12.60
N VAL A 23 -8.53 2.03 13.04
CA VAL A 23 -9.63 1.61 13.93
C VAL A 23 -9.47 2.26 15.31
N SER A 24 -8.31 2.09 15.96
CA SER A 24 -8.08 2.54 17.33
C SER A 24 -8.17 4.06 17.52
N LEU A 25 -7.85 4.84 16.47
CA LEU A 25 -7.91 6.30 16.50
C LEU A 25 -9.19 6.86 15.87
N ALA A 26 -10.14 6.03 15.44
CA ALA A 26 -11.32 6.45 14.67
C ALA A 26 -10.93 7.39 13.51
N CYS A 27 -10.08 6.91 12.62
CA CYS A 27 -9.43 7.71 11.57
C CYS A 27 -10.42 8.56 10.78
N GLY A 28 -10.08 9.85 10.63
CA GLY A 28 -10.90 10.84 9.94
C GLY A 28 -11.78 11.71 10.85
N CYS A 29 -11.88 11.40 12.16
CA CYS A 29 -12.67 12.19 13.10
C CYS A 29 -12.03 13.55 13.39
N ASP A 30 -10.70 13.60 13.43
CA ASP A 30 -9.93 14.82 13.71
C ASP A 30 -8.52 14.76 13.10
N THR A 31 -7.80 15.87 13.19
CA THR A 31 -6.43 15.99 12.65
C THR A 31 -5.46 15.01 13.31
N ALA A 32 -5.58 14.74 14.61
CA ALA A 32 -4.67 13.84 15.31
C ALA A 32 -4.85 12.39 14.84
N SER A 33 -6.09 11.96 14.64
CA SER A 33 -6.40 10.61 14.11
C SER A 33 -5.89 10.43 12.68
N VAL A 34 -5.98 11.46 11.85
CA VAL A 34 -5.43 11.47 10.48
C VAL A 34 -3.92 11.36 10.50
N VAL A 35 -3.25 12.22 11.29
CA VAL A 35 -1.78 12.21 11.41
C VAL A 35 -1.29 10.90 12.01
N GLY A 36 -1.94 10.40 13.06
CA GLY A 36 -1.59 9.13 13.70
C GLY A 36 -1.70 7.94 12.74
N THR A 37 -2.79 7.87 11.97
CA THR A 37 -3.00 6.82 10.96
C THR A 37 -1.97 6.92 9.83
N ALA A 38 -1.71 8.12 9.32
CA ALA A 38 -0.71 8.35 8.28
C ALA A 38 0.69 7.90 8.74
N LEU A 39 1.08 8.26 9.96
CA LEU A 39 2.35 7.82 10.56
C LEU A 39 2.40 6.30 10.71
N ALA A 40 1.33 5.65 11.15
CA ALA A 40 1.31 4.19 11.35
C ALA A 40 1.56 3.44 10.03
N PHE A 41 0.88 3.82 8.94
CA PHE A 41 1.11 3.20 7.63
C PHE A 41 2.54 3.43 7.13
N GLY A 42 3.04 4.65 7.22
CA GLY A 42 4.40 4.94 6.76
C GLY A 42 5.47 4.26 7.60
N LEU A 43 5.34 4.28 8.93
CA LEU A 43 6.29 3.61 9.83
C LEU A 43 6.24 2.09 9.72
N ALA A 44 5.07 1.48 9.44
CA ALA A 44 4.97 0.05 9.15
C ALA A 44 5.81 -0.30 7.90
N VAL A 45 5.76 0.54 6.84
CA VAL A 45 6.61 0.35 5.66
C VAL A 45 8.08 0.53 6.02
N VAL A 46 8.47 1.56 6.77
CA VAL A 46 9.86 1.73 7.22
C VAL A 46 10.34 0.48 7.96
N ALA A 47 9.58 0.03 8.97
CA ALA A 47 9.93 -1.13 9.78
C ALA A 47 10.12 -2.39 8.93
N MET A 48 9.17 -2.67 8.02
CA MET A 48 9.25 -3.86 7.16
C MET A 48 10.34 -3.73 6.10
N ALA A 49 10.58 -2.55 5.53
CA ALA A 49 11.66 -2.34 4.57
C ALA A 49 13.03 -2.68 5.16
N TYR A 50 13.29 -2.30 6.40
CA TYR A 50 14.55 -2.65 7.08
C TYR A 50 14.57 -4.09 7.62
N THR A 51 13.42 -4.73 7.85
CA THR A 51 13.35 -6.10 8.36
C THR A 51 13.45 -7.14 7.24
N ILE A 52 12.67 -6.98 6.17
CA ILE A 52 12.55 -7.99 5.10
C ILE A 52 13.04 -7.51 3.73
N GLY A 53 13.45 -6.24 3.61
CA GLY A 53 13.89 -5.68 2.34
C GLY A 53 15.07 -6.43 1.73
N GLY A 54 16.02 -6.88 2.55
CA GLY A 54 17.14 -7.73 2.12
C GLY A 54 16.73 -9.14 1.67
N VAL A 55 15.49 -9.57 1.93
CA VAL A 55 14.98 -10.90 1.57
C VAL A 55 14.13 -10.86 0.30
N SER A 56 13.21 -9.87 0.19
CA SER A 56 12.23 -9.79 -0.89
C SER A 56 12.26 -8.47 -1.68
N GLY A 57 12.92 -7.45 -1.18
CA GLY A 57 12.79 -6.07 -1.65
C GLY A 57 11.63 -5.34 -0.97
N CYS A 58 10.81 -6.04 -0.15
CA CYS A 58 9.71 -5.47 0.63
C CYS A 58 8.73 -4.66 -0.21
N HIS A 59 8.13 -5.28 -1.22
CA HIS A 59 7.08 -4.65 -2.01
C HIS A 59 5.81 -4.46 -1.18
N ILE A 60 5.35 -5.51 -0.49
CA ILE A 60 4.16 -5.59 0.38
C ILE A 60 2.91 -4.90 -0.19
N ASN A 61 2.87 -4.78 -1.53
CA ASN A 61 1.88 -4.01 -2.29
C ASN A 61 1.84 -4.49 -3.74
N PRO A 62 0.71 -4.99 -4.26
CA PRO A 62 0.56 -5.38 -5.66
C PRO A 62 0.83 -4.25 -6.66
N ALA A 63 0.51 -2.99 -6.33
CA ALA A 63 0.76 -1.86 -7.23
C ALA A 63 2.26 -1.56 -7.34
N ILE A 64 3.02 -1.61 -6.23
CA ILE A 64 4.49 -1.53 -6.27
C ILE A 64 5.05 -2.68 -7.10
N THR A 65 4.54 -3.89 -6.89
CA THR A 65 4.98 -5.09 -7.62
C THR A 65 4.74 -4.94 -9.12
N LEU A 66 3.60 -4.37 -9.52
CA LEU A 66 3.32 -4.06 -10.93
C LEU A 66 4.29 -3.00 -11.48
N GLY A 67 4.54 -1.91 -10.74
CA GLY A 67 5.51 -0.88 -11.13
C GLY A 67 6.91 -1.46 -11.35
N CYS A 68 7.37 -2.33 -10.45
CA CYS A 68 8.64 -3.05 -10.59
C CYS A 68 8.64 -4.03 -11.78
N LEU A 69 7.52 -4.71 -12.04
CA LEU A 69 7.39 -5.59 -13.21
C LEU A 69 7.48 -4.80 -14.52
N LEU A 70 6.74 -3.71 -14.66
CA LEU A 70 6.76 -2.86 -15.85
C LEU A 70 8.13 -2.21 -16.07
N SER A 71 8.84 -1.94 -14.98
CA SER A 71 10.23 -1.43 -15.01
C SER A 71 11.29 -2.54 -15.15
N LYS A 72 10.89 -3.78 -15.46
CA LYS A 72 11.77 -4.96 -15.67
C LYS A 72 12.67 -5.28 -14.45
N ARG A 73 12.25 -4.95 -13.22
CA ARG A 73 13.01 -5.20 -11.98
C ARG A 73 12.66 -6.51 -11.30
N ILE A 74 11.57 -7.17 -11.70
CA ILE A 74 11.12 -8.46 -11.19
C ILE A 74 10.58 -9.32 -12.33
N SER A 75 10.72 -10.63 -12.24
CA SER A 75 10.15 -11.57 -13.24
C SER A 75 8.63 -11.64 -13.12
N GLY A 76 7.92 -11.94 -14.23
CA GLY A 76 6.46 -12.08 -14.21
C GLY A 76 5.99 -13.18 -13.24
N LYS A 77 6.74 -14.29 -13.13
CA LYS A 77 6.46 -15.37 -12.18
C LYS A 77 6.57 -14.86 -10.73
N ASP A 78 7.64 -14.16 -10.41
CA ASP A 78 7.84 -13.63 -9.07
C ASP A 78 6.81 -12.55 -8.73
N ALA A 79 6.48 -11.68 -9.69
CA ALA A 79 5.46 -10.66 -9.50
C ALA A 79 4.09 -11.27 -9.16
N ALA A 80 3.66 -12.29 -9.91
CA ALA A 80 2.42 -13.00 -9.62
C ALA A 80 2.43 -13.66 -8.24
N MET A 81 3.53 -14.33 -7.89
CA MET A 81 3.68 -14.95 -6.57
C MET A 81 3.72 -13.92 -5.44
N TYR A 82 4.37 -12.77 -5.65
CA TYR A 82 4.34 -11.67 -4.66
C TYR A 82 2.91 -11.21 -4.41
N MET A 83 2.14 -10.89 -5.46
CA MET A 83 0.76 -10.43 -5.33
C MET A 83 -0.12 -11.44 -4.59
N VAL A 84 0.02 -12.74 -4.88
CA VAL A 84 -0.73 -13.80 -4.18
C VAL A 84 -0.37 -13.83 -2.69
N PHE A 85 0.93 -13.84 -2.35
CA PHE A 85 1.36 -13.90 -0.96
C PHE A 85 1.08 -12.60 -0.19
N GLN A 86 1.10 -11.45 -0.85
CA GLN A 86 0.68 -10.16 -0.29
C GLN A 86 -0.81 -10.19 0.08
N VAL A 87 -1.67 -10.72 -0.79
CA VAL A 87 -3.11 -10.87 -0.49
C VAL A 87 -3.33 -11.83 0.69
N ILE A 88 -2.64 -12.99 0.72
CA ILE A 88 -2.71 -13.92 1.86
C ILE A 88 -2.27 -13.21 3.15
N GLY A 89 -1.17 -12.45 3.09
CA GLY A 89 -0.69 -11.66 4.23
C GLY A 89 -1.72 -10.63 4.71
N ALA A 90 -2.39 -9.94 3.78
CA ALA A 90 -3.45 -8.99 4.12
C ALA A 90 -4.61 -9.68 4.85
N PHE A 91 -5.03 -10.86 4.41
CA PHE A 91 -6.06 -11.64 5.12
C PHE A 91 -5.63 -12.04 6.53
N ILE A 92 -4.36 -12.45 6.71
CA ILE A 92 -3.81 -12.76 8.05
C ILE A 92 -3.84 -11.50 8.93
N GLY A 93 -3.36 -10.35 8.42
CA GLY A 93 -3.37 -9.08 9.15
C GLY A 93 -4.78 -8.63 9.55
N SER A 94 -5.74 -8.72 8.61
CA SER A 94 -7.15 -8.39 8.87
C SER A 94 -7.81 -9.34 9.87
N ALA A 95 -7.52 -10.64 9.80
CA ALA A 95 -8.06 -11.62 10.75
C ALA A 95 -7.52 -11.38 12.18
N LEU A 96 -6.22 -11.06 12.30
CA LEU A 96 -5.63 -10.69 13.59
C LEU A 96 -6.23 -9.40 14.14
N LEU A 97 -6.43 -8.39 13.29
CA LEU A 97 -7.10 -7.15 13.68
C LEU A 97 -8.54 -7.41 14.14
N TYR A 98 -9.30 -8.19 13.38
CA TYR A 98 -10.67 -8.56 13.73
C TYR A 98 -10.73 -9.26 15.09
N ALA A 99 -9.80 -10.18 15.35
CA ALA A 99 -9.69 -10.85 16.65
C ALA A 99 -9.38 -9.85 17.79
N LEU A 100 -8.50 -8.87 17.56
CA LEU A 100 -8.19 -7.83 18.55
C LEU A 100 -9.40 -6.94 18.83
N VAL A 101 -10.10 -6.48 17.80
CA VAL A 101 -11.32 -5.66 17.93
C VAL A 101 -12.40 -6.41 18.68
N ALA A 102 -12.55 -7.72 18.46
CA ALA A 102 -13.52 -8.56 19.19
C ALA A 102 -13.25 -8.60 20.71
N THR A 103 -12.02 -8.35 21.17
CA THR A 103 -11.70 -8.27 22.60
C THR A 103 -12.07 -6.92 23.24
N ASN A 104 -12.23 -5.87 22.43
CA ASN A 104 -12.62 -4.53 22.88
C ASN A 104 -13.42 -3.80 21.79
N PRO A 105 -14.71 -4.16 21.61
CA PRO A 105 -15.55 -3.62 20.53
C PRO A 105 -15.74 -2.09 20.59
N ASP A 106 -15.60 -1.48 21.77
CA ASP A 106 -15.78 -0.03 21.96
C ASP A 106 -14.69 0.81 21.25
N LEU A 107 -13.58 0.18 20.87
CA LEU A 107 -12.53 0.83 20.08
C LEU A 107 -12.92 1.00 18.61
N ALA A 108 -13.87 0.21 18.09
CA ALA A 108 -14.25 0.23 16.68
C ALA A 108 -15.30 1.32 16.38
N GLN A 109 -14.91 2.58 16.47
CA GLN A 109 -15.77 3.71 16.15
C GLN A 109 -15.73 4.01 14.65
N GLY A 110 -16.74 3.58 13.90
CA GLY A 110 -16.89 3.88 12.46
C GLY A 110 -16.42 2.80 11.50
N THR A 111 -15.38 2.04 11.83
CA THR A 111 -14.94 0.85 11.05
C THR A 111 -14.37 -0.20 11.99
N THR A 112 -14.60 -1.47 11.66
CA THR A 112 -14.05 -2.61 12.41
C THR A 112 -12.76 -3.15 11.79
N THR A 113 -12.44 -2.73 10.59
CA THR A 113 -11.36 -3.33 9.77
C THR A 113 -10.41 -2.30 9.17
N GLY A 114 -10.72 -1.00 9.27
CA GLY A 114 -9.98 0.05 8.58
C GLY A 114 -10.08 -0.05 7.05
N ALA A 115 -11.22 -0.52 6.54
CA ALA A 115 -11.48 -0.64 5.12
C ALA A 115 -11.54 0.72 4.42
N ASN A 116 -11.25 0.71 3.12
CA ASN A 116 -11.33 1.90 2.27
C ASN A 116 -12.75 2.07 1.72
N ALA A 117 -13.18 3.34 1.65
CA ALA A 117 -14.39 3.75 0.93
C ALA A 117 -14.23 5.17 0.38
N CYS A 118 -14.88 5.49 -0.73
CA CYS A 118 -14.87 6.83 -1.30
C CYS A 118 -15.78 7.75 -0.45
N SER A 119 -15.20 8.84 0.07
CA SER A 119 -15.94 9.82 0.89
C SER A 119 -16.83 10.75 0.05
N GLY A 120 -16.54 10.90 -1.25
CA GLY A 120 -17.30 11.68 -2.20
C GLY A 120 -17.82 10.83 -3.36
N THR A 121 -17.58 11.27 -4.59
CA THR A 121 -17.95 10.49 -5.76
C THR A 121 -16.97 9.34 -5.99
N VAL A 122 -17.47 8.22 -6.50
CA VAL A 122 -16.63 7.04 -6.85
C VAL A 122 -15.56 7.44 -7.89
N LEU A 123 -15.91 8.30 -8.85
CA LEU A 123 -14.95 8.82 -9.82
C LEU A 123 -13.85 9.67 -9.15
N GLY A 124 -14.22 10.51 -8.18
CA GLY A 124 -13.24 11.29 -7.39
C GLY A 124 -12.29 10.37 -6.61
N GLY A 125 -12.81 9.32 -5.99
CA GLY A 125 -12.01 8.30 -5.32
C GLY A 125 -11.06 7.58 -6.28
N LEU A 126 -11.53 7.18 -7.46
CA LEU A 126 -10.70 6.55 -8.49
C LEU A 126 -9.55 7.47 -8.93
N VAL A 127 -9.83 8.73 -9.21
CA VAL A 127 -8.81 9.72 -9.60
C VAL A 127 -7.80 9.92 -8.49
N ALA A 128 -8.25 10.03 -7.23
CA ALA A 128 -7.36 10.16 -6.08
C ALA A 128 -6.41 8.95 -5.97
N GLU A 129 -6.93 7.72 -6.05
CA GLU A 129 -6.12 6.50 -5.98
C GLU A 129 -5.11 6.39 -7.13
N ILE A 130 -5.50 6.78 -8.35
CA ILE A 130 -4.57 6.83 -9.50
C ILE A 130 -3.42 7.79 -9.22
N ILE A 131 -3.72 9.03 -8.84
CA ILE A 131 -2.71 10.09 -8.64
C ILE A 131 -1.78 9.72 -7.46
N LEU A 132 -2.37 9.33 -6.33
CA LEU A 132 -1.61 9.03 -5.12
C LEU A 132 -0.72 7.80 -5.29
N THR A 133 -1.21 6.76 -5.98
CA THR A 133 -0.39 5.59 -6.28
C THR A 133 0.70 5.91 -7.30
N MET A 134 0.41 6.72 -8.30
CA MET A 134 1.42 7.18 -9.27
C MET A 134 2.59 7.87 -8.54
N VAL A 135 2.30 8.80 -7.64
CA VAL A 135 3.33 9.49 -6.84
C VAL A 135 4.09 8.49 -5.97
N PHE A 136 3.38 7.62 -5.26
CA PHE A 136 3.99 6.62 -4.37
C PHE A 136 4.93 5.67 -5.09
N VAL A 137 4.47 5.06 -6.18
CA VAL A 137 5.27 4.10 -6.96
C VAL A 137 6.44 4.79 -7.66
N LEU A 138 6.27 6.06 -8.08
CA LEU A 138 7.37 6.84 -8.62
C LEU A 138 8.49 7.03 -7.59
N VAL A 139 8.15 7.33 -6.32
CA VAL A 139 9.14 7.40 -5.23
C VAL A 139 9.82 6.05 -5.03
N VAL A 140 9.05 4.96 -5.01
CA VAL A 140 9.64 3.61 -4.89
C VAL A 140 10.63 3.35 -6.01
N LEU A 141 10.25 3.57 -7.27
CA LEU A 141 11.13 3.32 -8.42
C LEU A 141 12.39 4.20 -8.38
N GLY A 142 12.24 5.46 -7.98
CA GLY A 142 13.36 6.38 -7.87
C GLY A 142 14.33 6.03 -6.77
N THR A 143 13.83 5.79 -5.56
CA THR A 143 14.67 5.54 -4.39
C THR A 143 15.36 4.18 -4.39
N THR A 144 14.79 3.20 -5.09
CA THR A 144 15.36 1.84 -5.24
C THR A 144 16.13 1.63 -6.54
N ASP A 145 16.39 2.68 -7.31
CA ASP A 145 17.22 2.55 -8.51
C ASP A 145 18.66 2.18 -8.13
N GLU A 146 19.24 1.20 -8.84
CA GLU A 146 20.58 0.69 -8.53
C GLU A 146 21.69 1.74 -8.67
N LYS A 147 21.51 2.72 -9.57
CA LYS A 147 22.54 3.73 -9.88
C LYS A 147 22.26 5.09 -9.26
N LYS A 148 20.99 5.47 -9.18
CA LYS A 148 20.54 6.83 -8.81
C LYS A 148 19.75 6.85 -7.52
N GLY A 149 19.47 5.69 -6.93
CA GLY A 149 18.60 5.52 -5.76
C GLY A 149 19.24 5.99 -4.45
N ALA A 150 18.44 5.95 -3.40
CA ALA A 150 18.82 6.41 -2.06
C ALA A 150 19.64 5.38 -1.25
N GLY A 151 19.96 4.21 -1.84
CA GLY A 151 20.72 3.16 -1.18
C GLY A 151 20.02 2.69 0.12
N GLN A 152 20.77 2.69 1.21
CA GLN A 152 20.25 2.26 2.53
C GLN A 152 19.10 3.16 3.09
N PHE A 153 18.91 4.35 2.56
CA PHE A 153 17.81 5.24 2.97
C PHE A 153 16.52 5.03 2.17
N ALA A 154 16.51 4.14 1.17
CA ALA A 154 15.32 3.89 0.34
C ALA A 154 14.09 3.53 1.17
N GLY A 155 14.22 2.62 2.14
CA GLY A 155 13.12 2.21 3.02
C GLY A 155 12.52 3.37 3.82
N LEU A 156 13.38 4.26 4.33
CA LEU A 156 12.94 5.46 5.04
C LEU A 156 12.19 6.43 4.11
N ALA A 157 12.74 6.70 2.93
CA ALA A 157 12.13 7.59 1.95
C ALA A 157 10.76 7.07 1.47
N ILE A 158 10.64 5.76 1.22
CA ILE A 158 9.37 5.11 0.83
C ILE A 158 8.35 5.22 1.95
N GLY A 159 8.71 4.90 3.18
CA GLY A 159 7.77 4.97 4.30
C GLY A 159 7.32 6.41 4.58
N LEU A 160 8.22 7.39 4.56
CA LEU A 160 7.85 8.80 4.72
C LEU A 160 7.00 9.32 3.56
N SER A 161 7.22 8.85 2.33
CA SER A 161 6.34 9.19 1.21
C SER A 161 4.93 8.63 1.41
N LEU A 162 4.79 7.45 2.01
CA LEU A 162 3.48 6.89 2.35
C LEU A 162 2.77 7.70 3.45
N VAL A 163 3.51 8.23 4.44
CA VAL A 163 2.95 9.21 5.40
C VAL A 163 2.36 10.40 4.66
N LEU A 164 3.14 11.02 3.76
CA LEU A 164 2.72 12.18 2.98
C LEU A 164 1.46 11.89 2.15
N ILE A 165 1.40 10.73 1.51
CA ILE A 165 0.27 10.28 0.70
C ILE A 165 -0.98 10.08 1.55
N HIS A 166 -0.86 9.51 2.74
CA HIS A 166 -1.98 9.36 3.67
C HIS A 166 -2.50 10.70 4.17
N LEU A 167 -1.62 11.66 4.47
CA LEU A 167 -2.03 13.02 4.87
C LEU A 167 -2.89 13.71 3.80
N VAL A 168 -2.65 13.44 2.52
CA VAL A 168 -3.48 13.95 1.43
C VAL A 168 -4.73 13.12 1.24
N GLY A 169 -4.61 11.79 1.25
CA GLY A 169 -5.62 10.88 0.69
C GLY A 169 -6.68 10.41 1.67
N ILE A 170 -6.45 10.44 3.00
CA ILE A 170 -7.38 9.87 3.98
C ILE A 170 -8.80 10.42 3.82
N HIS A 171 -8.96 11.72 3.63
CA HIS A 171 -10.29 12.32 3.46
C HIS A 171 -10.97 12.04 2.12
N TYR A 172 -10.26 11.50 1.12
CA TYR A 172 -10.85 11.11 -0.17
C TYR A 172 -11.33 9.65 -0.17
N THR A 173 -10.51 8.75 0.37
CA THR A 173 -10.71 7.31 0.19
C THR A 173 -10.30 6.47 1.41
N GLY A 174 -9.85 7.09 2.50
CA GLY A 174 -9.13 6.39 3.55
C GLY A 174 -7.72 5.95 3.10
N THR A 175 -7.28 6.33 1.93
CA THR A 175 -6.02 6.03 1.25
C THR A 175 -5.70 4.54 1.16
N SER A 176 -5.80 4.00 -0.04
CA SER A 176 -5.38 2.63 -0.33
C SER A 176 -3.94 2.59 -0.84
N VAL A 177 -3.74 3.05 -2.06
CA VAL A 177 -2.54 2.92 -2.90
C VAL A 177 -1.94 1.51 -2.91
N ASN A 178 -2.74 0.51 -2.48
CA ASN A 178 -2.31 -0.87 -2.27
C ASN A 178 -3.50 -1.84 -2.37
N PRO A 179 -3.67 -2.56 -3.48
CA PRO A 179 -4.79 -3.50 -3.63
C PRO A 179 -4.89 -4.55 -2.51
N ALA A 180 -3.78 -5.12 -2.03
CA ALA A 180 -3.81 -6.12 -0.97
C ALA A 180 -4.31 -5.53 0.36
N ARG A 181 -3.91 -4.29 0.70
CA ARG A 181 -4.36 -3.55 1.88
C ARG A 181 -5.87 -3.27 1.84
N SER A 182 -6.47 -3.24 0.66
CA SER A 182 -7.92 -2.97 0.54
C SER A 182 -8.77 -4.23 0.41
N ILE A 183 -8.27 -5.27 -0.27
CA ILE A 183 -9.03 -6.50 -0.52
C ILE A 183 -9.48 -7.16 0.79
N ALA A 184 -8.57 -7.45 1.69
CA ALA A 184 -8.88 -8.20 2.89
C ALA A 184 -9.80 -7.40 3.84
N PRO A 185 -9.50 -6.14 4.23
CA PRO A 185 -10.42 -5.36 5.06
C PRO A 185 -11.81 -5.21 4.46
N ALA A 186 -11.94 -4.99 3.14
CA ALA A 186 -13.24 -4.86 2.48
C ALA A 186 -14.09 -6.13 2.58
N ILE A 187 -13.47 -7.32 2.52
CA ILE A 187 -14.17 -8.60 2.64
C ILE A 187 -14.68 -8.81 4.09
N PHE A 188 -13.91 -8.39 5.09
CA PHE A 188 -14.34 -8.46 6.49
C PHE A 188 -15.40 -7.40 6.84
N GLU A 189 -15.31 -6.18 6.25
CA GLU A 189 -16.25 -5.08 6.51
C GLU A 189 -17.58 -5.28 5.76
N GLY A 190 -17.54 -5.73 4.51
CA GLY A 190 -18.72 -5.84 3.65
C GLY A 190 -19.23 -4.49 3.13
N GLY A 191 -20.52 -4.43 2.77
CA GLY A 191 -21.23 -3.21 2.39
C GLY A 191 -20.49 -2.35 1.35
N GLN A 192 -20.46 -1.03 1.57
CA GLN A 192 -19.88 -0.05 0.67
C GLN A 192 -18.39 -0.33 0.35
N ALA A 193 -17.62 -0.79 1.33
CA ALA A 193 -16.22 -1.12 1.13
C ALA A 193 -16.01 -2.23 0.10
N LEU A 194 -16.89 -3.25 0.13
CA LEU A 194 -16.86 -4.34 -0.83
C LEU A 194 -17.38 -3.90 -2.21
N GLU A 195 -18.46 -3.12 -2.26
CA GLU A 195 -19.03 -2.60 -3.51
C GLU A 195 -18.03 -1.70 -4.27
N GLN A 196 -17.23 -0.93 -3.54
CA GLN A 196 -16.24 0.00 -4.10
C GLN A 196 -14.84 -0.59 -4.22
N LEU A 197 -14.63 -1.86 -3.86
CA LEU A 197 -13.30 -2.49 -3.86
C LEU A 197 -12.57 -2.38 -5.21
N TRP A 198 -13.32 -2.41 -6.31
CA TRP A 198 -12.73 -2.29 -7.64
C TRP A 198 -11.95 -0.98 -7.85
N VAL A 199 -12.35 0.12 -7.19
CA VAL A 199 -11.63 1.41 -7.23
C VAL A 199 -10.22 1.25 -6.68
N PHE A 200 -10.09 0.50 -5.58
CA PHE A 200 -8.86 0.25 -4.84
C PHE A 200 -7.98 -0.84 -5.46
N ILE A 201 -8.44 -1.45 -6.54
CA ILE A 201 -7.67 -2.36 -7.40
C ILE A 201 -7.25 -1.63 -8.67
N VAL A 202 -8.22 -1.09 -9.41
CA VAL A 202 -7.99 -0.44 -10.71
C VAL A 202 -7.16 0.84 -10.55
N GLY A 203 -7.54 1.72 -9.61
CA GLY A 203 -6.84 2.98 -9.36
C GLY A 203 -5.35 2.79 -9.09
N PRO A 204 -4.96 1.98 -8.10
CA PRO A 204 -3.56 1.70 -7.83
C PRO A 204 -2.80 1.04 -8.99
N PHE A 205 -3.40 0.12 -9.73
CA PHE A 205 -2.72 -0.47 -10.89
C PHE A 205 -2.50 0.51 -12.03
N VAL A 206 -3.48 1.37 -12.33
CA VAL A 206 -3.31 2.45 -13.31
C VAL A 206 -2.23 3.44 -12.85
N GLY A 207 -2.26 3.86 -11.58
CA GLY A 207 -1.26 4.74 -11.00
C GLY A 207 0.16 4.17 -11.09
N ALA A 208 0.31 2.87 -10.79
CA ALA A 208 1.60 2.17 -10.89
C ALA A 208 2.13 2.11 -12.34
N ALA A 209 1.25 1.88 -13.31
CA ALA A 209 1.62 1.88 -14.72
C ALA A 209 2.08 3.27 -15.20
N LEU A 210 1.36 4.33 -14.79
CA LEU A 210 1.76 5.71 -15.06
C LEU A 210 3.11 6.05 -14.42
N ALA A 211 3.35 5.62 -13.17
CA ALA A 211 4.63 5.81 -12.48
C ALA A 211 5.79 5.13 -13.22
N ALA A 212 5.59 3.90 -13.70
CA ALA A 212 6.59 3.19 -14.49
C ALA A 212 6.91 3.92 -15.80
N GLY A 213 5.88 4.45 -16.49
CA GLY A 213 6.05 5.28 -17.68
C GLY A 213 6.83 6.57 -17.40
N ILE A 214 6.48 7.30 -16.34
CA ILE A 214 7.18 8.51 -15.91
C ILE A 214 8.65 8.18 -15.56
N TRP A 215 8.87 7.10 -14.80
CA TRP A 215 10.22 6.69 -14.43
C TRP A 215 11.08 6.33 -15.67
N CYS A 216 10.47 5.70 -16.67
CA CYS A 216 11.13 5.44 -17.94
C CYS A 216 11.61 6.74 -18.64
N LEU A 217 10.81 7.81 -18.54
CA LEU A 217 11.16 9.10 -19.17
C LEU A 217 12.22 9.89 -18.39
N VAL A 218 12.17 9.88 -17.05
CA VAL A 218 13.03 10.74 -16.22
C VAL A 218 14.22 10.02 -15.59
N GLY A 219 14.12 8.71 -15.38
CA GLY A 219 15.10 7.92 -14.63
C GLY A 219 15.94 6.98 -15.48
N CYS A 220 15.44 6.46 -16.59
CA CYS A 220 16.18 5.55 -17.46
C CYS A 220 17.19 6.25 -18.35
N ASP A 221 18.40 5.70 -18.45
CA ASP A 221 19.27 5.94 -19.60
C ASP A 221 18.60 5.25 -20.79
N CYS A 222 18.13 6.04 -21.78
CA CYS A 222 17.21 5.66 -22.89
C CYS A 222 17.53 4.40 -23.72
N LYS A 223 18.60 3.67 -23.44
CA LYS A 223 18.97 2.45 -24.18
C LYS A 223 18.32 1.16 -23.68
N LYS A 224 17.76 1.12 -22.45
CA LYS A 224 17.15 -0.11 -21.87
C LYS A 224 15.64 -0.17 -21.94
N CYS A 225 14.95 0.91 -22.27
CA CYS A 225 13.49 0.95 -22.36
C CYS A 225 12.94 0.69 -23.76
N ALA A 226 13.81 0.61 -24.79
CA ALA A 226 13.43 0.43 -26.19
C ALA A 226 13.55 -1.03 -26.70
N GLU A 227 14.02 -1.96 -25.87
CA GLU A 227 14.05 -3.42 -26.11
C GLU A 227 13.00 -4.13 -25.20
#